data_0f969d9bc33c7238d95c424124c27333
#
_entry.id   0f969d9bc33c7238d95c424124c27333
#
_cell.length_a   1.000
_cell.length_b   1.000
_cell.length_c   1.000
_cell.angle_alpha   90.00
_cell.angle_beta   90.00
_cell.angle_gamma   90.00
#
_symmetry.space_group_name_H-M   'P 1'
#
loop_
_entity.id
_entity.type
_entity.pdbx_description
1 polymer ?
#
loop_
_entity_poly.entity_id
_entity_poly.type
_entity_poly.pdbx_seq_one_letter_code
_entity_poly.pdbx_strand_id
1 'polypeptide(L)'
;FLKFNASIKKETPTILTLVKHFKNQGYTTISNNKITHLKRDIKEWDEEWYPYEKGWRNYQSKENIRLEKKGQHGYAYENPDIDDAAYYDGKTANKSIVDLKKLKAEGKPFFLAVGFVKPHLPFNAPKKYWDLYKESEITLPKNTSFSNSAPEIANHSWGELRYYKDIPKKGQV
;
A
#
# COMPACT_ATOMS: atom_id res chain seq x y z
N PHE A 1 -1.49 19.48 -6.83
CA PHE A 1 -0.67 18.46 -7.50
C PHE A 1 -1.46 17.86 -8.65
N LEU A 2 -1.00 18.08 -9.89
CA LEU A 2 -1.69 17.58 -11.10
C LEU A 2 -0.98 16.38 -11.75
N LYS A 3 0.17 15.96 -11.19
CA LYS A 3 0.97 14.84 -11.71
C LYS A 3 1.00 13.69 -10.72
N PHE A 4 0.92 12.47 -11.23
CA PHE A 4 0.99 11.24 -10.42
C PHE A 4 2.26 11.16 -9.57
N ASN A 5 3.40 11.60 -10.12
CA ASN A 5 4.69 11.61 -9.42
C ASN A 5 5.01 12.97 -8.78
N ALA A 6 3.99 13.78 -8.45
CA ALA A 6 4.20 15.02 -7.72
C ALA A 6 4.87 14.76 -6.38
N SER A 7 5.88 15.57 -6.05
CA SER A 7 6.64 15.47 -4.81
C SER A 7 6.35 16.67 -3.94
N ILE A 8 5.90 16.44 -2.71
CA ILE A 8 5.68 17.48 -1.70
C ILE A 8 6.97 18.29 -1.51
N LYS A 9 8.07 17.58 -1.33
CA LYS A 9 9.39 18.17 -1.12
C LYS A 9 9.86 19.07 -2.27
N LYS A 10 9.53 18.72 -3.53
CA LYS A 10 9.98 19.47 -4.71
C LYS A 10 9.03 20.59 -5.09
N GLU A 11 7.72 20.34 -5.03
CA GLU A 11 6.71 21.26 -5.56
C GLU A 11 6.22 22.26 -4.51
N THR A 12 6.30 21.90 -3.23
CA THR A 12 5.89 22.75 -2.12
C THR A 12 6.88 22.71 -0.95
N PRO A 13 8.15 23.09 -1.17
CA PRO A 13 9.23 22.91 -0.18
C PRO A 13 9.03 23.70 1.11
N THR A 14 8.21 24.74 1.09
CA THR A 14 7.95 25.62 2.24
C THR A 14 6.64 25.32 2.98
N ILE A 15 5.86 24.36 2.48
CA ILE A 15 4.58 24.03 3.11
C ILE A 15 4.79 23.49 4.53
N LEU A 16 3.96 23.94 5.46
CA LEU A 16 3.88 23.31 6.77
C LEU A 16 3.15 21.97 6.64
N THR A 17 3.90 20.88 6.62
CA THR A 17 3.31 19.53 6.59
C THR A 17 2.65 19.22 7.93
N LEU A 18 1.68 18.27 7.90
CA LEU A 18 1.05 17.77 9.14
C LEU A 18 2.10 17.23 10.12
N VAL A 19 3.09 16.52 9.63
CA VAL A 19 4.20 15.97 10.42
C VAL A 19 4.98 17.08 11.10
N LYS A 20 5.39 18.10 10.33
CA LYS A 20 6.13 19.25 10.88
C LYS A 20 5.31 20.03 11.90
N HIS A 21 4.00 20.15 11.67
CA HIS A 21 3.10 20.78 12.64
C HIS A 21 3.13 20.05 13.99
N PHE A 22 2.91 18.74 14.01
CA PHE A 22 2.96 17.95 15.24
C PHE A 22 4.34 18.01 15.91
N LYS A 23 5.41 17.91 15.13
CA LYS A 23 6.77 18.01 15.64
C LYS A 23 7.04 19.36 16.31
N ASN A 24 6.59 20.46 15.72
CA ASN A 24 6.71 21.81 16.30
C ASN A 24 5.91 21.97 17.61
N GLN A 25 4.90 21.13 17.83
CA GLN A 25 4.12 21.09 19.09
C GLN A 25 4.71 20.09 20.11
N GLY A 26 5.93 19.60 19.90
CA GLY A 26 6.62 18.71 20.84
C GLY A 26 6.22 17.24 20.76
N TYR A 27 5.53 16.83 19.71
CA TYR A 27 5.20 15.42 19.49
C TYR A 27 6.40 14.66 18.92
N THR A 28 6.60 13.42 19.38
CA THR A 28 7.45 12.45 18.69
C THR A 28 6.72 11.98 17.43
N THR A 29 7.37 12.05 16.26
CA THR A 29 6.75 11.74 14.96
C THR A 29 7.39 10.53 14.33
N ILE A 30 6.61 9.46 14.11
CA ILE A 30 7.08 8.19 13.53
C ILE A 30 6.22 7.81 12.34
N SER A 31 6.86 7.32 11.28
CA SER A 31 6.16 6.74 10.13
C SER A 31 6.58 5.29 9.88
N ASN A 32 5.59 4.43 9.71
CA ASN A 32 5.79 3.03 9.35
C ASN A 32 5.18 2.75 7.98
N ASN A 33 6.05 2.46 7.00
CA ASN A 33 5.74 2.03 5.66
C ASN A 33 5.08 3.15 4.80
N LYS A 34 4.02 2.87 4.04
CA LYS A 34 3.52 3.70 2.94
C LYS A 34 2.62 4.85 3.43
N ILE A 35 3.23 5.99 3.73
CA ILE A 35 2.50 7.22 4.10
C ILE A 35 2.30 8.14 2.89
N THR A 36 3.31 8.26 2.04
CA THR A 36 3.25 9.02 0.79
C THR A 36 3.44 8.12 -0.42
N HIS A 37 3.01 8.58 -1.62
CA HIS A 37 3.24 7.83 -2.86
C HIS A 37 4.72 7.68 -3.15
N LEU A 38 5.48 8.76 -3.05
CA LEU A 38 6.93 8.71 -3.16
C LEU A 38 7.54 8.42 -1.78
N LYS A 39 8.36 7.38 -1.73
CA LYS A 39 9.08 7.00 -0.51
C LYS A 39 9.96 8.15 -0.05
N ARG A 40 9.92 8.46 1.24
CA ARG A 40 10.73 9.53 1.86
C ARG A 40 10.48 10.93 1.28
N ASP A 41 9.27 11.22 0.86
CA ASP A 41 8.89 12.53 0.32
C ASP A 41 8.66 13.58 1.42
N ILE A 42 8.29 13.16 2.61
CA ILE A 42 8.25 13.98 3.84
C ILE A 42 9.46 13.63 4.68
N LYS A 43 10.28 14.64 5.03
CA LYS A 43 11.56 14.43 5.73
C LYS A 43 11.51 14.73 7.22
N GLU A 44 10.42 15.28 7.70
CA GLU A 44 10.31 15.81 9.05
C GLU A 44 10.07 14.76 10.13
N TRP A 45 9.91 13.49 9.77
CA TRP A 45 9.76 12.39 10.71
C TRP A 45 10.99 12.26 11.62
N ASP A 46 10.79 11.99 12.92
CA ASP A 46 11.88 11.63 13.83
C ASP A 46 12.39 10.21 13.54
N GLU A 47 11.46 9.29 13.21
CA GLU A 47 11.78 7.94 12.77
C GLU A 47 10.92 7.58 11.54
N GLU A 48 11.55 7.04 10.50
CA GLU A 48 10.89 6.57 9.30
C GLU A 48 11.35 5.15 8.98
N TRP A 49 10.39 4.22 8.92
CA TRP A 49 10.69 2.81 8.70
C TRP A 49 9.92 2.22 7.52
N TYR A 50 10.61 1.37 6.76
CA TYR A 50 10.05 0.60 5.66
C TYR A 50 10.49 -0.86 5.75
N PRO A 51 9.59 -1.84 5.50
CA PRO A 51 9.93 -3.26 5.49
C PRO A 51 10.75 -3.69 4.25
N TYR A 52 10.97 -2.77 3.32
CA TYR A 52 11.62 -3.04 2.03
C TYR A 52 12.40 -1.83 1.50
N GLU A 53 13.43 -2.08 0.69
CA GLU A 53 14.13 -1.02 -0.04
C GLU A 53 13.56 -0.81 -1.44
N LYS A 54 13.19 -1.88 -2.15
CA LYS A 54 12.67 -1.85 -3.51
C LYS A 54 11.47 -2.78 -3.67
N GLY A 55 10.56 -2.40 -4.56
CA GLY A 55 9.38 -3.18 -4.89
C GLY A 55 8.28 -3.11 -3.82
N TRP A 56 7.06 -3.40 -4.23
CA TRP A 56 5.89 -3.42 -3.35
C TRP A 56 5.09 -4.73 -3.47
N ARG A 57 5.38 -5.54 -4.51
CA ARG A 57 4.59 -6.74 -4.81
C ARG A 57 4.73 -7.80 -3.73
N ASN A 58 5.98 -8.01 -3.26
CA ASN A 58 6.26 -8.91 -2.13
C ASN A 58 5.66 -10.31 -2.28
N TYR A 59 5.78 -10.90 -3.46
CA TYR A 59 5.33 -12.28 -3.68
C TYR A 59 6.05 -13.28 -2.79
N GLN A 60 5.31 -14.32 -2.37
CA GLN A 60 5.81 -15.42 -1.55
C GLN A 60 5.73 -16.76 -2.30
N SER A 61 4.87 -16.90 -3.30
CA SER A 61 4.81 -18.11 -4.12
C SER A 61 6.02 -18.22 -5.03
N LYS A 62 6.57 -19.42 -5.14
CA LYS A 62 7.76 -19.72 -5.97
C LYS A 62 7.56 -19.30 -7.43
N GLU A 63 6.38 -19.50 -7.97
CA GLU A 63 6.05 -19.17 -9.36
C GLU A 63 6.07 -17.65 -9.59
N ASN A 64 5.41 -16.88 -8.73
CA ASN A 64 5.40 -15.42 -8.85
C ASN A 64 6.80 -14.80 -8.67
N ILE A 65 7.56 -15.30 -7.71
CA ILE A 65 8.97 -14.89 -7.51
C ILE A 65 9.80 -15.21 -8.76
N ARG A 66 9.59 -16.37 -9.38
CA ARG A 66 10.27 -16.75 -10.62
C ARG A 66 9.94 -15.82 -11.78
N LEU A 67 8.67 -15.44 -11.92
CA LEU A 67 8.23 -14.49 -12.94
C LEU A 67 8.85 -13.11 -12.75
N GLU A 68 8.83 -12.58 -11.53
CA GLU A 68 9.46 -11.28 -11.22
C GLU A 68 10.97 -11.27 -11.52
N LYS A 69 11.69 -12.33 -11.15
CA LYS A 69 13.13 -12.46 -11.46
C LYS A 69 13.43 -12.44 -12.96
N LYS A 70 12.48 -12.85 -13.79
CA LYS A 70 12.55 -12.78 -15.26
C LYS A 70 12.09 -11.44 -15.84
N GLY A 71 11.79 -10.43 -15.00
CA GLY A 71 11.26 -9.15 -15.44
C GLY A 71 9.81 -9.20 -15.90
N GLN A 72 9.08 -10.26 -15.58
CA GLN A 72 7.67 -10.44 -15.91
C GLN A 72 6.79 -10.09 -14.71
N HIS A 73 5.55 -9.68 -14.96
CA HIS A 73 4.56 -9.57 -13.89
C HIS A 73 4.06 -10.97 -13.50
N GLY A 74 3.94 -11.20 -12.20
CA GLY A 74 3.31 -12.40 -11.67
C GLY A 74 1.79 -12.37 -11.83
N TYR A 75 1.10 -13.20 -11.08
CA TYR A 75 -0.36 -13.20 -11.02
C TYR A 75 -0.89 -12.00 -10.24
N ALA A 76 -2.14 -11.59 -10.51
CA ALA A 76 -2.77 -10.45 -9.84
C ALA A 76 -3.03 -10.68 -8.36
N TYR A 77 -2.96 -11.91 -7.89
CA TYR A 77 -3.13 -12.30 -6.49
C TYR A 77 -2.30 -13.54 -6.13
N GLU A 78 -2.13 -13.79 -4.85
CA GLU A 78 -1.69 -15.05 -4.27
C GLU A 78 -2.19 -15.21 -2.84
N ASN A 79 -2.37 -16.46 -2.42
CA ASN A 79 -2.89 -16.81 -1.10
C ASN A 79 -2.15 -18.01 -0.46
N PRO A 80 -0.83 -17.96 -0.34
CA PRO A 80 -0.07 -19.05 0.28
C PRO A 80 -0.43 -19.22 1.76
N ASP A 81 -0.32 -20.44 2.26
CA ASP A 81 -0.46 -20.75 3.67
C ASP A 81 0.83 -20.40 4.42
N ILE A 82 0.91 -19.16 4.88
CA ILE A 82 2.09 -18.59 5.51
C ILE A 82 1.71 -17.59 6.61
N ASP A 83 2.70 -17.24 7.44
CA ASP A 83 2.55 -16.22 8.49
C ASP A 83 2.37 -14.81 7.93
N ASP A 84 1.68 -13.94 8.69
CA ASP A 84 1.46 -12.53 8.33
C ASP A 84 2.78 -11.79 8.11
N ALA A 85 3.80 -12.08 8.93
CA ALA A 85 5.11 -11.44 8.86
C ALA A 85 5.91 -11.80 7.60
N ALA A 86 5.44 -12.73 6.76
CA ALA A 86 6.02 -12.96 5.44
C ALA A 86 5.77 -11.76 4.52
N TYR A 87 4.62 -11.10 4.66
CA TYR A 87 4.26 -9.90 3.88
C TYR A 87 4.66 -8.60 4.56
N TYR A 88 4.86 -7.56 3.75
CA TYR A 88 5.25 -6.23 4.24
C TYR A 88 4.23 -5.62 5.19
N ASP A 89 2.95 -5.81 4.94
CA ASP A 89 1.89 -5.25 5.78
C ASP A 89 1.84 -5.93 7.15
N GLY A 90 2.07 -7.25 7.22
CA GLY A 90 2.23 -7.95 8.49
C GLY A 90 3.47 -7.47 9.28
N LYS A 91 4.60 -7.26 8.60
CA LYS A 91 5.79 -6.65 9.22
C LYS A 91 5.49 -5.24 9.74
N THR A 92 4.73 -4.46 8.96
CA THR A 92 4.31 -3.10 9.34
C THR A 92 3.44 -3.11 10.59
N ALA A 93 2.47 -4.03 10.67
CA ALA A 93 1.64 -4.20 11.85
C ALA A 93 2.49 -4.53 13.10
N ASN A 94 3.39 -5.50 12.99
CA ASN A 94 4.28 -5.89 14.08
C ASN A 94 5.18 -4.74 14.55
N LYS A 95 5.82 -4.02 13.62
CA LYS A 95 6.63 -2.83 13.94
C LYS A 95 5.80 -1.77 14.67
N SER A 96 4.59 -1.50 14.17
CA SER A 96 3.72 -0.48 14.76
C SER A 96 3.26 -0.84 16.18
N ILE A 97 3.03 -2.11 16.46
CA ILE A 97 2.74 -2.59 17.83
C ILE A 97 3.93 -2.34 18.76
N VAL A 98 5.15 -2.61 18.29
CA VAL A 98 6.38 -2.36 19.07
C VAL A 98 6.52 -0.87 19.34
N ASP A 99 6.33 -0.01 18.32
CA ASP A 99 6.44 1.44 18.48
C ASP A 99 5.38 2.01 19.42
N LEU A 100 4.13 1.56 19.33
CA LEU A 100 3.07 1.97 20.26
C LEU A 100 3.42 1.65 21.71
N LYS A 101 3.98 0.45 21.97
CA LYS A 101 4.42 0.07 23.31
C LYS A 101 5.55 0.97 23.82
N LYS A 102 6.54 1.25 22.96
CA LYS A 102 7.67 2.15 23.24
C LYS A 102 7.17 3.56 23.56
N LEU A 103 6.37 4.15 22.67
CA LEU A 103 5.84 5.50 22.78
C LEU A 103 4.97 5.67 24.03
N LYS A 104 4.14 4.66 24.36
CA LYS A 104 3.36 4.65 25.60
C LYS A 104 4.26 4.67 26.85
N ALA A 105 5.34 3.90 26.83
CA ALA A 105 6.28 3.85 27.96
C ALA A 105 7.06 5.16 28.14
N GLU A 106 7.35 5.87 27.05
CA GLU A 106 8.03 7.17 27.08
C GLU A 106 7.16 8.29 27.67
N GLY A 107 5.84 8.14 27.66
CA GLY A 107 4.89 9.09 28.25
C GLY A 107 4.82 10.46 27.59
N LYS A 108 5.41 10.64 26.42
CA LYS A 108 5.38 11.88 25.62
C LYS A 108 4.26 11.82 24.57
N PRO A 109 3.72 12.98 24.17
CA PRO A 109 2.79 13.01 23.04
C PRO A 109 3.47 12.52 21.77
N PHE A 110 2.75 11.77 20.94
CA PHE A 110 3.27 11.23 19.70
C PHE A 110 2.28 11.30 18.54
N PHE A 111 2.81 11.33 17.33
CA PHE A 111 2.10 11.18 16.09
C PHE A 111 2.70 10.00 15.33
N LEU A 112 2.03 8.85 15.37
CA LEU A 112 2.42 7.64 14.66
C LEU A 112 1.53 7.47 13.43
N ALA A 113 2.14 7.52 12.25
CA ALA A 113 1.48 7.20 10.98
C ALA A 113 1.83 5.78 10.54
N VAL A 114 0.81 4.97 10.24
CA VAL A 114 0.96 3.58 9.80
C VAL A 114 0.30 3.44 8.44
N GLY A 115 1.07 3.14 7.40
CA GLY A 115 0.59 2.97 6.04
C GLY A 115 0.74 1.54 5.55
N PHE A 116 -0.33 0.94 5.06
CA PHE A 116 -0.31 -0.37 4.42
C PHE A 116 -0.23 -0.23 2.90
N VAL A 117 0.40 -1.22 2.24
CA VAL A 117 0.46 -1.29 0.78
C VAL A 117 -0.86 -1.80 0.22
N LYS A 118 -1.48 -2.76 0.88
CA LYS A 118 -2.77 -3.30 0.44
C LYS A 118 -3.93 -2.33 0.75
N PRO A 119 -4.92 -2.24 -0.12
CA PRO A 119 -5.28 -3.16 -1.23
C PRO A 119 -4.63 -2.88 -2.59
N HIS A 120 -3.45 -2.28 -2.67
CA HIS A 120 -2.72 -2.13 -3.94
C HIS A 120 -2.40 -3.50 -4.57
N LEU A 121 -2.48 -3.60 -5.90
CA LEU A 121 -2.06 -4.78 -6.66
C LEU A 121 -0.59 -5.17 -6.40
N PRO A 122 -0.27 -6.47 -6.45
CA PRO A 122 -1.16 -7.64 -6.50
C PRO A 122 -1.89 -7.85 -5.18
N PHE A 123 -3.05 -8.52 -5.22
CA PHE A 123 -3.88 -8.79 -4.03
C PHE A 123 -3.33 -9.98 -3.25
N ASN A 124 -2.19 -9.80 -2.62
CA ASN A 124 -1.51 -10.84 -1.86
C ASN A 124 -1.95 -10.81 -0.41
N ALA A 125 -2.33 -11.96 0.13
CA ALA A 125 -2.58 -12.14 1.56
C ALA A 125 -2.35 -13.60 1.96
N PRO A 126 -2.02 -13.89 3.24
CA PRO A 126 -2.03 -15.25 3.76
C PRO A 126 -3.36 -15.94 3.56
N LYS A 127 -3.33 -17.25 3.29
CA LYS A 127 -4.53 -18.07 3.00
C LYS A 127 -5.65 -17.89 4.02
N LYS A 128 -5.33 -17.78 5.31
CA LYS A 128 -6.32 -17.61 6.39
C LYS A 128 -7.28 -16.42 6.20
N TYR A 129 -6.86 -15.36 5.50
CA TYR A 129 -7.73 -14.21 5.20
C TYR A 129 -8.62 -14.46 3.98
N TRP A 130 -8.14 -15.22 3.00
CA TRP A 130 -8.93 -15.65 1.86
C TRP A 130 -10.03 -16.60 2.28
N ASP A 131 -9.74 -17.50 3.20
CA ASP A 131 -10.67 -18.50 3.72
C ASP A 131 -11.86 -17.89 4.52
N LEU A 132 -11.79 -16.59 4.87
CA LEU A 132 -12.91 -15.87 5.47
C LEU A 132 -14.07 -15.61 4.49
N TYR A 133 -13.81 -15.73 3.19
CA TYR A 133 -14.77 -15.45 2.13
C TYR A 133 -15.00 -16.69 1.28
N LYS A 134 -16.25 -16.94 0.92
CA LYS A 134 -16.60 -17.98 -0.04
C LYS A 134 -16.91 -17.31 -1.37
N GLU A 135 -16.26 -17.75 -2.44
CA GLU A 135 -16.46 -17.18 -3.78
C GLU A 135 -17.93 -17.23 -4.22
N SER A 136 -18.64 -18.31 -3.87
CA SER A 136 -20.06 -18.49 -4.15
C SER A 136 -20.98 -17.46 -3.46
N GLU A 137 -20.50 -16.78 -2.42
CA GLU A 137 -21.25 -15.75 -1.68
C GLU A 137 -20.96 -14.34 -2.21
N ILE A 138 -19.97 -14.18 -3.10
CA ILE A 138 -19.58 -12.89 -3.69
C ILE A 138 -20.48 -12.63 -4.91
N THR A 139 -21.27 -11.58 -4.84
CA THR A 139 -22.13 -11.16 -5.95
C THR A 139 -21.54 -9.97 -6.68
N LEU A 140 -21.70 -9.95 -8.00
CA LEU A 140 -21.32 -8.77 -8.79
C LEU A 140 -22.19 -7.58 -8.41
N PRO A 141 -21.65 -6.34 -8.46
CA PRO A 141 -22.43 -5.14 -8.21
C PRO A 141 -23.55 -5.04 -9.23
N LYS A 142 -24.73 -4.54 -8.81
CA LYS A 142 -25.89 -4.35 -9.70
C LYS A 142 -25.59 -3.37 -10.85
N ASN A 143 -24.78 -2.37 -10.60
CA ASN A 143 -24.35 -1.41 -11.61
C ASN A 143 -22.95 -1.81 -12.12
N THR A 144 -22.90 -2.35 -13.32
CA THR A 144 -21.66 -2.76 -14.01
C THR A 144 -21.29 -1.82 -15.17
N SER A 145 -22.08 -0.76 -15.39
CA SER A 145 -21.84 0.21 -16.45
C SER A 145 -21.28 1.52 -15.90
N PHE A 146 -20.49 2.19 -16.72
CA PHE A 146 -20.03 3.54 -16.42
C PHE A 146 -21.22 4.53 -16.54
N SER A 147 -21.29 5.52 -15.67
CA SER A 147 -22.36 6.51 -15.71
C SER A 147 -22.25 7.41 -16.95
N ASN A 148 -23.33 7.51 -17.73
CA ASN A 148 -23.37 8.41 -18.91
C ASN A 148 -23.21 9.90 -18.55
N SER A 149 -23.46 10.29 -17.30
CA SER A 149 -23.30 11.66 -16.81
C SER A 149 -21.91 11.94 -16.22
N ALA A 150 -21.07 10.93 -16.07
CA ALA A 150 -19.73 11.14 -15.56
C ALA A 150 -18.81 11.68 -16.67
N PRO A 151 -17.87 12.59 -16.34
CA PRO A 151 -16.89 13.07 -17.30
C PRO A 151 -15.96 11.93 -17.74
N GLU A 152 -15.52 11.97 -19.01
CA GLU A 152 -14.67 10.93 -19.59
C GLU A 152 -13.40 10.65 -18.77
N ILE A 153 -12.81 11.69 -18.16
CA ILE A 153 -11.63 11.57 -17.30
C ILE A 153 -11.85 10.65 -16.09
N ALA A 154 -13.10 10.42 -15.66
CA ALA A 154 -13.42 9.50 -14.58
C ALA A 154 -13.44 8.04 -15.04
N ASN A 155 -13.39 7.79 -16.35
CA ASN A 155 -13.37 6.43 -16.89
C ASN A 155 -11.95 5.86 -16.81
N HIS A 156 -11.79 4.81 -16.02
CA HIS A 156 -10.49 4.17 -15.79
C HIS A 156 -10.29 2.98 -16.75
N SER A 157 -9.10 2.93 -17.37
CA SER A 157 -8.76 1.88 -18.36
C SER A 157 -8.36 0.53 -17.74
N TRP A 158 -8.24 0.46 -16.39
CA TRP A 158 -7.74 -0.72 -15.65
C TRP A 158 -6.34 -1.18 -16.11
N GLY A 159 -5.53 -0.24 -16.62
CA GLY A 159 -4.24 -0.52 -17.25
C GLY A 159 -3.29 -1.30 -16.35
N GLU A 160 -3.18 -0.94 -15.06
CA GLU A 160 -2.29 -1.65 -14.14
C GLU A 160 -2.69 -3.10 -13.93
N LEU A 161 -3.98 -3.39 -13.70
CA LEU A 161 -4.48 -4.76 -13.54
C LEU A 161 -4.13 -5.63 -14.77
N ARG A 162 -4.20 -5.06 -15.97
CA ARG A 162 -3.92 -5.77 -17.23
C ARG A 162 -2.44 -6.12 -17.46
N TYR A 163 -1.53 -5.62 -16.63
CA TYR A 163 -0.12 -6.05 -16.67
C TYR A 163 0.10 -7.43 -16.03
N TYR A 164 -0.78 -7.88 -15.17
CA TYR A 164 -0.65 -9.16 -14.48
C TYR A 164 -0.95 -10.35 -15.41
N LYS A 165 -0.36 -11.52 -15.08
CA LYS A 165 -0.29 -12.68 -15.99
C LYS A 165 -1.66 -13.28 -16.27
N ASP A 166 -2.53 -13.33 -15.29
CA ASP A 166 -3.86 -13.98 -15.33
C ASP A 166 -4.97 -13.07 -15.85
N ILE A 167 -4.65 -11.80 -16.13
CA ILE A 167 -5.67 -10.81 -16.51
C ILE A 167 -5.71 -10.62 -18.03
N PRO A 168 -6.91 -10.66 -18.65
CA PRO A 168 -7.08 -10.37 -20.07
C PRO A 168 -6.52 -9.00 -20.47
N LYS A 169 -5.80 -8.94 -21.56
CA LYS A 169 -5.20 -7.66 -22.05
C LYS A 169 -6.23 -6.71 -22.68
N LYS A 170 -7.37 -7.24 -23.08
CA LYS A 170 -8.50 -6.50 -23.68
C LYS A 170 -9.83 -7.05 -23.17
N GLY A 171 -10.89 -6.30 -23.36
CA GLY A 171 -12.24 -6.70 -22.96
C GLY A 171 -12.56 -6.36 -21.50
N GLN A 172 -13.65 -6.92 -21.00
CA GLN A 172 -14.14 -6.73 -19.64
C GLN A 172 -13.23 -7.48 -18.65
N VAL A 173 -12.96 -6.91 -17.49
CA VAL A 173 -12.18 -7.51 -16.39
C VAL A 173 -13.06 -7.55 -15.16
#